data_59a3a87099a798d0aea6acb435ff1467
#
_entry.id   59a3a87099a798d0aea6acb435ff1467
#
_cell.length_a   1.000
_cell.length_b   1.000
_cell.length_c   1.000
_cell.angle_alpha   90.00
_cell.angle_beta   90.00
_cell.angle_gamma   90.00
#
_symmetry.space_group_name_H-M   'P 1'
#
loop_
_entity.id
_entity.type
_entity.pdbx_description
1 polymer ?
#
loop_
_entity_poly.entity_id
_entity_poly.type
_entity_poly.pdbx_seq_one_letter_code
_entity_poly.pdbx_strand_id
1 'polypeptide(L)'
;MRRTSDGRGKAGGGVLIALLGAGIPALVGAALHGHVGEPYRETRLYFATQRPDGRPPVGKGEFMGFLDREITPGFPEHLTLRDGYGQRRDEDGTVVHEASYEVVLLYPEKEAAERGARVERIRQAYQEQFRQGTVGRTDAQVEADL
;
A
#
# COMPACT_ATOMS: atom_id res chain seq x y z
N MET A 1 51.85 -9.72 -74.99
CA MET A 1 51.36 -11.09 -75.22
C MET A 1 50.68 -11.59 -73.95
N ARG A 2 49.38 -11.84 -74.05
CA ARG A 2 48.54 -12.73 -73.23
C ARG A 2 48.46 -12.45 -71.71
N ARG A 3 47.32 -12.25 -71.16
CA ARG A 3 45.96 -12.81 -71.02
C ARG A 3 45.72 -12.97 -69.50
N THR A 4 44.69 -12.28 -69.08
CA THR A 4 43.43 -12.84 -68.52
C THR A 4 43.60 -13.66 -67.25
N SER A 5 42.87 -13.30 -66.23
CA SER A 5 41.50 -13.69 -65.94
C SER A 5 41.16 -13.22 -64.53
N ASP A 6 40.16 -12.43 -64.33
CA ASP A 6 38.80 -12.81 -63.96
C ASP A 6 38.75 -13.74 -62.72
N GLY A 7 38.25 -13.21 -61.64
CA GLY A 7 37.97 -13.90 -60.36
C GLY A 7 36.91 -13.16 -59.58
N ARG A 8 35.70 -13.24 -60.08
CA ARG A 8 34.50 -12.94 -59.31
C ARG A 8 34.47 -13.77 -58.04
N GLY A 9 34.51 -13.12 -56.90
CA GLY A 9 34.15 -13.70 -55.63
C GLY A 9 32.88 -13.05 -55.13
N LYS A 10 31.77 -13.68 -55.37
CA LYS A 10 30.52 -13.45 -54.66
C LYS A 10 30.67 -13.86 -53.21
N ALA A 11 30.50 -12.96 -52.31
CA ALA A 11 30.10 -13.27 -50.96
C ALA A 11 28.94 -12.35 -50.65
N GLY A 12 27.76 -12.78 -50.75
CA GLY A 12 27.09 -13.69 -49.90
C GLY A 12 26.41 -12.86 -48.84
N GLY A 13 25.24 -12.29 -49.25
CA GLY A 13 24.29 -11.75 -48.31
C GLY A 13 23.79 -12.91 -47.46
N GLY A 14 23.67 -12.72 -46.20
CA GLY A 14 23.04 -13.70 -45.37
C GLY A 14 23.37 -13.60 -43.88
N VAL A 15 23.20 -12.45 -43.24
CA VAL A 15 23.00 -12.43 -41.79
C VAL A 15 22.21 -11.16 -41.43
N LEU A 16 20.93 -11.19 -41.66
CA LEU A 16 20.02 -10.12 -41.19
C LEU A 16 18.59 -10.64 -40.90
N ILE A 17 18.45 -11.88 -40.47
CA ILE A 17 17.13 -12.44 -40.12
C ILE A 17 17.09 -13.10 -38.73
N ALA A 18 18.01 -12.81 -37.85
CA ALA A 18 18.00 -13.46 -36.53
C ALA A 18 17.70 -12.53 -35.34
N LEU A 19 17.35 -11.27 -35.54
CA LEU A 19 17.10 -10.32 -34.42
C LEU A 19 15.65 -9.87 -34.29
N LEU A 20 14.71 -10.41 -35.03
CA LEU A 20 13.27 -10.05 -34.94
C LEU A 20 12.43 -11.06 -34.16
N GLY A 21 13.01 -12.14 -33.67
CA GLY A 21 12.23 -13.19 -32.99
C GLY A 21 12.19 -13.10 -31.43
N ALA A 22 13.07 -12.34 -30.80
CA ALA A 22 13.16 -12.35 -29.34
C ALA A 22 12.42 -11.18 -28.64
N GLY A 23 12.03 -10.15 -29.38
CA GLY A 23 11.35 -8.97 -28.79
C GLY A 23 9.82 -9.07 -28.72
N ILE A 24 9.21 -9.90 -29.54
CA ILE A 24 7.75 -9.99 -29.64
C ILE A 24 7.11 -10.68 -28.43
N PRO A 25 7.67 -11.76 -27.86
CA PRO A 25 7.07 -12.39 -26.68
C PRO A 25 7.04 -11.51 -25.44
N ALA A 26 8.05 -10.65 -25.25
CA ALA A 26 8.11 -9.75 -24.11
C ALA A 26 7.08 -8.61 -24.20
N LEU A 27 6.81 -8.09 -25.39
CA LEU A 27 5.79 -7.07 -25.61
C LEU A 27 4.37 -7.64 -25.53
N VAL A 28 4.16 -8.87 -25.99
CA VAL A 28 2.85 -9.55 -25.86
C VAL A 28 2.60 -9.94 -24.40
N GLY A 29 3.63 -10.36 -23.65
CA GLY A 29 3.52 -10.63 -22.22
C GLY A 29 3.16 -9.39 -21.40
N ALA A 30 3.77 -8.25 -21.70
CA ALA A 30 3.44 -6.97 -21.03
C ALA A 30 2.03 -6.46 -21.35
N ALA A 31 1.52 -6.72 -22.55
CA ALA A 31 0.16 -6.34 -22.91
C ALA A 31 -0.94 -7.23 -22.33
N LEU A 32 -0.59 -8.46 -21.90
CA LEU A 32 -1.53 -9.39 -21.27
C LEU A 32 -1.62 -9.27 -19.75
N HIS A 33 -0.68 -8.53 -19.12
CA HIS A 33 -0.74 -8.15 -17.73
C HIS A 33 -1.26 -6.71 -17.62
N GLY A 34 -2.45 -6.46 -18.17
CA GLY A 34 -3.13 -5.18 -17.96
C GLY A 34 -3.28 -4.94 -16.46
N HIS A 35 -2.90 -3.74 -16.00
CA HIS A 35 -3.17 -3.31 -14.64
C HIS A 35 -4.68 -3.42 -14.39
N VAL A 36 -5.05 -4.12 -13.34
CA VAL A 36 -6.43 -4.20 -12.88
C VAL A 36 -6.62 -3.10 -11.85
N GLY A 37 -7.30 -2.02 -12.23
CA GLY A 37 -7.63 -0.92 -11.34
C GLY A 37 -6.76 0.33 -11.52
N GLU A 38 -7.08 1.33 -10.69
CA GLU A 38 -6.38 2.60 -10.61
C GLU A 38 -5.37 2.58 -9.45
N PRO A 39 -4.32 3.44 -9.50
CA PRO A 39 -3.36 3.53 -8.38
C PRO A 39 -4.00 4.16 -7.16
N TYR A 40 -4.02 3.42 -6.07
CA TYR A 40 -4.53 3.80 -4.75
C TYR A 40 -3.45 3.69 -3.69
N ARG A 41 -3.65 4.44 -2.60
CA ARG A 41 -2.94 4.29 -1.33
C ARG A 41 -3.83 3.53 -0.35
N GLU A 42 -3.30 2.44 0.20
CA GLU A 42 -3.86 1.81 1.38
C GLU A 42 -3.11 2.31 2.62
N THR A 43 -3.83 2.91 3.56
CA THR A 43 -3.29 3.26 4.87
C THR A 43 -4.00 2.44 5.92
N ARG A 44 -3.23 1.77 6.79
CA ARG A 44 -3.77 1.06 7.94
C ARG A 44 -3.35 1.75 9.22
N LEU A 45 -4.32 1.96 10.10
CA LEU A 45 -4.13 2.55 11.42
C LEU A 45 -4.46 1.52 12.49
N TYR A 46 -3.58 1.41 13.48
CA TYR A 46 -3.71 0.46 14.57
C TYR A 46 -3.90 1.21 15.89
N PHE A 47 -5.08 1.07 16.46
CA PHE A 47 -5.50 1.78 17.67
C PHE A 47 -5.51 0.83 18.84
N ALA A 48 -4.58 1.04 19.79
CA ALA A 48 -4.57 0.35 21.07
C ALA A 48 -5.73 0.84 21.95
N THR A 49 -6.25 -0.01 22.81
CA THR A 49 -7.40 0.34 23.64
C THR A 49 -7.04 0.58 25.10
N GLN A 50 -5.96 -0.01 25.62
CA GLN A 50 -5.54 0.15 27.01
C GLN A 50 -5.14 1.59 27.31
N ARG A 51 -5.65 2.12 28.44
CA ARG A 51 -5.37 3.49 28.88
C ARG A 51 -4.28 3.50 29.97
N PRO A 52 -3.21 4.29 29.80
CA PRO A 52 -2.13 4.38 30.79
C PRO A 52 -2.58 4.90 32.16
N ASP A 53 -3.68 5.64 32.19
CA ASP A 53 -4.24 6.26 33.41
C ASP A 53 -5.13 5.32 34.24
N GLY A 54 -5.17 4.04 33.91
CA GLY A 54 -5.92 3.01 34.65
C GLY A 54 -7.43 3.02 34.44
N ARG A 55 -7.96 3.88 33.58
CA ARG A 55 -9.37 3.84 33.16
C ARG A 55 -9.64 2.57 32.35
N PRO A 56 -10.90 2.13 32.28
CA PRO A 56 -11.26 1.02 31.41
C PRO A 56 -10.76 1.21 29.97
N PRO A 57 -10.43 0.14 29.25
CA PRO A 57 -10.05 0.22 27.84
C PRO A 57 -11.09 0.97 26.99
N VAL A 58 -10.62 1.58 25.90
CA VAL A 58 -11.52 2.24 24.93
C VAL A 58 -12.48 1.20 24.36
N GLY A 59 -13.76 1.36 24.71
CA GLY A 59 -14.82 0.44 24.28
C GLY A 59 -15.25 0.67 22.82
N LYS A 60 -15.95 -0.31 22.26
CA LYS A 60 -16.46 -0.25 20.88
C LYS A 60 -17.29 1.00 20.61
N GLY A 61 -18.19 1.37 21.51
CA GLY A 61 -19.05 2.55 21.36
C GLY A 61 -18.27 3.87 21.36
N GLU A 62 -17.25 3.99 22.22
CA GLU A 62 -16.38 5.17 22.25
C GLU A 62 -15.56 5.26 20.94
N PHE A 63 -15.03 4.12 20.48
CA PHE A 63 -14.27 4.08 19.24
C PHE A 63 -15.14 4.39 18.02
N MET A 64 -16.36 3.86 17.93
CA MET A 64 -17.29 4.17 16.85
C MET A 64 -17.63 5.66 16.82
N GLY A 65 -17.88 6.28 17.98
CA GLY A 65 -18.08 7.71 18.06
C GLY A 65 -16.87 8.54 17.62
N PHE A 66 -15.66 8.08 17.89
CA PHE A 66 -14.43 8.68 17.37
C PHE A 66 -14.33 8.53 15.85
N LEU A 67 -14.56 7.33 15.33
CA LEU A 67 -14.52 7.01 13.91
C LEU A 67 -15.46 7.93 13.11
N ASP A 68 -16.70 8.08 13.59
CA ASP A 68 -17.72 8.90 12.92
C ASP A 68 -17.37 10.39 12.90
N ARG A 69 -16.75 10.91 13.96
CA ARG A 69 -16.39 12.33 14.04
C ARG A 69 -15.08 12.69 13.37
N GLU A 70 -14.06 11.86 13.53
CA GLU A 70 -12.69 12.20 13.18
C GLU A 70 -12.22 11.55 11.88
N ILE A 71 -12.67 10.34 11.58
CA ILE A 71 -12.17 9.57 10.44
C ILE A 71 -13.12 9.66 9.24
N THR A 72 -14.38 9.28 9.42
CA THR A 72 -15.38 9.20 8.35
C THR A 72 -15.50 10.49 7.51
N PRO A 73 -15.47 11.71 8.08
CA PRO A 73 -15.59 12.92 7.26
C PRO A 73 -14.45 13.12 6.26
N GLY A 74 -13.30 12.50 6.51
CA GLY A 74 -12.14 12.57 5.62
C GLY A 74 -12.00 11.40 4.67
N PHE A 75 -12.69 10.30 4.96
CA PHE A 75 -12.62 9.05 4.22
C PHE A 75 -14.01 8.42 4.11
N PRO A 76 -14.96 9.12 3.43
CA PRO A 76 -16.37 8.70 3.44
C PRO A 76 -16.65 7.48 2.57
N GLU A 77 -15.79 7.15 1.63
CA GLU A 77 -16.10 6.19 0.57
C GLU A 77 -15.55 4.78 0.89
N HIS A 78 -14.28 4.69 1.29
CA HIS A 78 -13.57 3.42 1.39
C HIS A 78 -12.85 3.29 2.74
N LEU A 79 -13.64 3.01 3.78
CA LEU A 79 -13.18 2.77 5.13
C LEU A 79 -13.63 1.40 5.60
N THR A 80 -12.71 0.61 6.12
CA THR A 80 -13.01 -0.68 6.76
C THR A 80 -12.51 -0.68 8.20
N LEU A 81 -13.39 -1.02 9.14
CA LEU A 81 -13.02 -1.25 10.54
C LEU A 81 -12.94 -2.74 10.82
N ARG A 82 -11.86 -3.16 11.48
CA ARG A 82 -11.65 -4.52 11.97
C ARG A 82 -11.36 -4.51 13.46
N ASP A 83 -11.94 -5.47 14.17
CA ASP A 83 -11.53 -5.78 15.53
C ASP A 83 -10.22 -6.58 15.48
N GLY A 84 -9.26 -6.18 16.31
CA GLY A 84 -7.98 -6.81 16.42
C GLY A 84 -7.68 -7.27 17.86
N TYR A 85 -6.66 -8.09 17.98
CA TYR A 85 -6.14 -8.54 19.26
C TYR A 85 -4.63 -8.34 19.27
N GLY A 86 -4.19 -7.40 20.11
CA GLY A 86 -2.79 -7.03 20.23
C GLY A 86 -2.10 -7.82 21.35
N GLN A 87 -0.82 -8.09 21.16
CA GLN A 87 0.03 -8.69 22.17
C GLN A 87 1.37 -7.98 22.17
N ARG A 88 1.85 -7.61 23.35
CA ARG A 88 3.17 -7.05 23.53
C ARG A 88 3.83 -7.61 24.80
N ARG A 89 5.13 -7.58 24.85
CA ARG A 89 5.89 -7.84 26.06
C ARG A 89 6.30 -6.49 26.66
N ASP A 90 6.04 -6.29 27.93
CA ASP A 90 6.49 -5.10 28.66
C ASP A 90 7.93 -5.24 29.18
N GLU A 91 8.42 -4.20 29.89
CA GLU A 91 9.82 -4.13 30.34
C GLU A 91 10.20 -5.21 31.34
N ASP A 92 9.27 -5.71 32.14
CA ASP A 92 9.48 -6.80 33.10
C ASP A 92 9.31 -8.19 32.46
N GLY A 93 9.06 -8.27 31.16
CA GLY A 93 8.93 -9.51 30.43
C GLY A 93 7.53 -10.11 30.46
N THR A 94 6.55 -9.46 31.08
CA THR A 94 5.16 -9.89 31.11
C THR A 94 4.51 -9.71 29.73
N VAL A 95 3.75 -10.72 29.29
CA VAL A 95 2.97 -10.64 28.06
C VAL A 95 1.63 -9.98 28.36
N VAL A 96 1.40 -8.81 27.75
CA VAL A 96 0.16 -8.05 27.85
C VAL A 96 -0.66 -8.26 26.61
N HIS A 97 -1.93 -8.59 26.79
CA HIS A 97 -2.91 -8.76 25.72
C HIS A 97 -3.94 -7.64 25.79
N GLU A 98 -4.32 -7.10 24.63
CA GLU A 98 -5.32 -6.05 24.57
C GLU A 98 -6.18 -6.16 23.30
N ALA A 99 -7.44 -5.73 23.39
CA ALA A 99 -8.23 -5.47 22.21
C ALA A 99 -7.65 -4.27 21.45
N SER A 100 -7.75 -4.29 20.14
CA SER A 100 -7.31 -3.20 19.27
C SER A 100 -8.30 -3.01 18.12
N TYR A 101 -8.24 -1.85 17.47
CA TYR A 101 -8.99 -1.58 16.25
C TYR A 101 -8.03 -1.32 15.12
N GLU A 102 -8.28 -1.95 13.98
CA GLU A 102 -7.59 -1.67 12.72
C GLU A 102 -8.56 -0.93 11.80
N VAL A 103 -8.16 0.24 11.33
CA VAL A 103 -8.88 0.99 10.30
C VAL A 103 -8.08 0.95 9.03
N VAL A 104 -8.69 0.45 7.96
CA VAL A 104 -8.10 0.43 6.61
C VAL A 104 -8.77 1.53 5.79
N LEU A 105 -7.96 2.41 5.24
CA LEU A 105 -8.36 3.54 4.41
C LEU A 105 -7.81 3.33 3.00
N LEU A 106 -8.66 3.45 1.99
CA LEU A 106 -8.26 3.45 0.59
C LEU A 106 -8.61 4.80 -0.04
N TYR A 107 -7.65 5.38 -0.73
CA TYR A 107 -7.83 6.65 -1.44
C TYR A 107 -6.90 6.75 -2.63
N PRO A 108 -7.26 7.55 -3.67
CA PRO A 108 -6.43 7.70 -4.86
C PRO A 108 -5.00 8.13 -4.52
N GLU A 109 -4.01 7.53 -5.15
CA GLU A 109 -2.58 7.85 -4.91
C GLU A 109 -2.27 9.34 -5.12
N LYS A 110 -2.93 9.99 -6.06
CA LYS A 110 -2.80 11.44 -6.32
C LYS A 110 -3.19 12.33 -5.13
N GLU A 111 -3.98 11.79 -4.19
CA GLU A 111 -4.43 12.50 -2.97
C GLU A 111 -3.56 12.16 -1.75
N ALA A 112 -2.53 11.34 -1.90
CA ALA A 112 -1.77 10.78 -0.79
C ALA A 112 -1.16 11.84 0.14
N ALA A 113 -0.71 12.97 -0.39
CA ALA A 113 -0.13 14.03 0.43
C ALA A 113 -1.19 14.70 1.33
N GLU A 114 -2.34 15.07 0.78
CA GLU A 114 -3.44 15.70 1.52
C GLU A 114 -4.07 14.74 2.53
N ARG A 115 -4.39 13.52 2.09
CA ARG A 115 -4.96 12.47 2.95
C ARG A 115 -4.00 12.05 4.04
N GLY A 116 -2.68 11.98 3.73
CA GLY A 116 -1.65 11.68 4.71
C GLY A 116 -1.57 12.71 5.84
N ALA A 117 -1.68 14.00 5.54
CA ALA A 117 -1.76 15.05 6.56
C ALA A 117 -3.01 14.91 7.44
N ARG A 118 -4.14 14.48 6.87
CA ARG A 118 -5.36 14.21 7.62
C ARG A 118 -5.21 12.99 8.52
N VAL A 119 -4.56 11.93 8.03
CA VAL A 119 -4.24 10.74 8.84
C VAL A 119 -3.44 11.12 10.09
N GLU A 120 -2.45 12.02 9.96
CA GLU A 120 -1.67 12.46 11.13
C GLU A 120 -2.53 13.21 12.15
N ARG A 121 -3.47 14.06 11.71
CA ARG A 121 -4.42 14.72 12.63
C ARG A 121 -5.32 13.71 13.36
N ILE A 122 -5.78 12.68 12.68
CA ILE A 122 -6.57 11.59 13.28
C ILE A 122 -5.77 10.89 14.37
N ARG A 123 -4.50 10.56 14.09
CA ARG A 123 -3.61 9.91 15.06
C ARG A 123 -3.42 10.77 16.30
N GLN A 124 -3.16 12.06 16.13
CA GLN A 124 -3.04 13.02 17.22
C GLN A 124 -4.33 13.14 18.03
N ALA A 125 -5.47 13.28 17.36
CA ALA A 125 -6.78 13.38 18.04
C ALA A 125 -7.08 12.16 18.91
N TYR A 126 -6.76 10.95 18.44
CA TYR A 126 -6.92 9.74 19.24
C TYR A 126 -6.03 9.73 20.47
N GLN A 127 -4.76 10.08 20.30
CA GLN A 127 -3.79 10.16 21.40
C GLN A 127 -4.24 11.16 22.47
N GLU A 128 -4.72 12.31 22.07
CA GLU A 128 -5.21 13.36 22.97
C GLU A 128 -6.49 12.96 23.68
N GLN A 129 -7.48 12.48 22.93
CA GLN A 129 -8.80 12.14 23.48
C GLN A 129 -8.73 10.97 24.46
N PHE A 130 -7.97 9.93 24.14
CA PHE A 130 -7.94 8.69 24.91
C PHE A 130 -6.67 8.51 25.78
N ARG A 131 -5.80 9.52 25.80
CA ARG A 131 -4.53 9.48 26.54
C ARG A 131 -3.66 8.30 26.10
N GLN A 132 -3.70 8.01 24.82
CA GLN A 132 -2.94 6.91 24.24
C GLN A 132 -1.51 7.33 23.88
N GLY A 133 -0.64 6.33 23.76
CA GLY A 133 0.68 6.50 23.17
C GLY A 133 0.61 6.66 21.66
N THR A 134 1.35 5.84 20.94
CA THR A 134 1.41 5.91 19.48
C THR A 134 0.27 5.13 18.84
N VAL A 135 -0.41 5.73 17.87
CA VAL A 135 -1.26 5.00 16.90
C VAL A 135 -0.36 4.48 15.79
N GLY A 136 -0.35 3.16 15.58
CA GLY A 136 0.43 2.55 14.49
C GLY A 136 -0.09 2.97 13.12
N ARG A 137 0.81 3.11 12.15
CA ARG A 137 0.48 3.42 10.75
C ARG A 137 1.35 2.61 9.81
N THR A 138 0.73 2.03 8.80
CA THR A 138 1.43 1.47 7.63
C THR A 138 0.78 1.98 6.35
N ASP A 139 1.57 2.17 5.31
CA ASP A 139 1.12 2.62 4.00
C ASP A 139 1.62 1.65 2.93
N ALA A 140 0.76 1.37 1.95
CA ALA A 140 1.11 0.61 0.76
C ALA A 140 0.49 1.25 -0.47
N GLN A 141 1.20 1.23 -1.59
CA GLN A 141 0.63 1.53 -2.89
C GLN A 141 -0.02 0.27 -3.44
N VAL A 142 -1.27 0.38 -3.86
CA VAL A 142 -2.07 -0.75 -4.37
C VAL A 142 -2.77 -0.34 -5.65
N GLU A 143 -3.23 -1.31 -6.41
CA GLU A 143 -4.16 -1.09 -7.51
C GLU A 143 -5.54 -1.54 -7.05
N ALA A 144 -6.55 -0.70 -7.25
CA ALA A 144 -7.91 -0.97 -6.84
C ALA A 144 -8.90 -0.61 -7.96
N ASP A 145 -9.91 -1.46 -8.10
CA ASP A 145 -11.09 -1.25 -8.94
C ASP A 145 -12.29 -1.15 -7.98
N LEU A 146 -12.80 0.10 -7.78
CA LEU A 146 -13.78 0.45 -6.75
C LEU A 146 -14.96 1.22 -7.33
#